data_0dff184378256536a65a010bb56d9d93
#
_entry.id   0dff184378256536a65a010bb56d9d93
#
_cell.length_a   1.000
_cell.length_b   1.000
_cell.length_c   1.000
_cell.angle_alpha   90.00
_cell.angle_beta   90.00
_cell.angle_gamma   90.00
#
_symmetry.space_group_name_H-M   'P 1'
#
loop_
_entity.id
_entity.type
_entity.pdbx_description
1 polymer ?
#
loop_
_entity_poly.entity_id
_entity_poly.type
_entity_poly.pdbx_seq_one_letter_code
_entity_poly.pdbx_strand_id
1 'polypeptide(L)'
;ESARKMTEGRVIALFGSAGLRDKEKRRLMAEISAELADLTVLTAEDPRTESLSEILSEMAEGAIDKGGIENETFWRVEDRGQAILFALQLANPEDIVLVCGKGHEQSMCFGKIEYPWDDRIATRAALGEFLGVDDAPEMPYLPTQEK
;
A
#
# COMPACT_ATOMS: atom_id res chain seq x y z
N GLU A 1 3.44 -13.01 -9.33
CA GLU A 1 4.41 -14.00 -9.84
C GLU A 1 5.49 -13.37 -10.71
N SER A 2 5.13 -12.37 -11.54
CA SER A 2 6.13 -11.70 -12.39
C SER A 2 7.25 -11.08 -11.58
N ALA A 3 6.93 -10.45 -10.44
CA ALA A 3 7.93 -9.85 -9.57
C ALA A 3 8.87 -10.88 -8.96
N ARG A 4 8.35 -12.07 -8.67
CA ARG A 4 9.14 -13.16 -8.11
C ARG A 4 10.29 -13.57 -9.04
N LYS A 5 10.08 -13.43 -10.35
CA LYS A 5 11.10 -13.75 -11.36
C LYS A 5 12.15 -12.66 -11.51
N MET A 6 11.90 -11.46 -10.98
CA MET A 6 12.77 -10.31 -11.12
C MET A 6 13.79 -10.19 -10.00
N THR A 7 13.64 -10.96 -8.93
CA THR A 7 14.54 -10.88 -7.79
C THR A 7 14.73 -12.25 -7.15
N GLU A 8 15.88 -12.43 -6.49
CA GLU A 8 16.12 -13.56 -5.60
C GLU A 8 15.77 -13.22 -4.16
N GLY A 9 15.47 -11.94 -3.88
CA GLY A 9 15.04 -11.48 -2.57
C GLY A 9 13.55 -11.68 -2.34
N ARG A 10 13.02 -10.93 -1.38
CA ARG A 10 11.61 -11.01 -1.02
C ARG A 10 10.78 -10.09 -1.92
N VAL A 11 9.49 -10.42 -2.07
CA VAL A 11 8.52 -9.56 -2.72
C VAL A 11 7.65 -8.93 -1.65
N ILE A 12 7.62 -7.61 -1.62
CA ILE A 12 6.81 -6.82 -0.68
C ILE A 12 5.73 -6.12 -1.51
N ALA A 13 4.46 -6.45 -1.25
CA ALA A 13 3.34 -5.87 -1.99
C ALA A 13 2.64 -4.81 -1.14
N LEU A 14 2.39 -3.64 -1.74
CA LEU A 14 1.63 -2.57 -1.11
C LEU A 14 0.42 -2.24 -1.97
N PHE A 15 -0.76 -2.28 -1.38
CA PHE A 15 -1.99 -1.99 -2.10
C PHE A 15 -3.14 -1.69 -1.14
N GLY A 16 -4.22 -1.16 -1.71
CA GLY A 16 -5.46 -0.93 -1.00
C GLY A 16 -6.64 -1.50 -1.77
N SER A 17 -7.83 -1.14 -1.36
CA SER A 17 -9.06 -1.48 -2.07
C SER A 17 -9.98 -0.28 -2.05
N ALA A 18 -10.59 0.01 -3.21
CA ALA A 18 -11.47 1.16 -3.34
C ALA A 18 -12.75 0.96 -2.54
N GLY A 19 -13.23 2.04 -1.93
CA GLY A 19 -14.53 2.06 -1.27
C GLY A 19 -15.66 1.98 -2.30
N LEU A 20 -16.84 1.56 -1.85
CA LEU A 20 -18.04 1.44 -2.68
C LEU A 20 -17.85 0.47 -3.86
N ARG A 21 -17.02 -0.54 -3.66
CA ARG A 21 -16.69 -1.58 -4.62
C ARG A 21 -16.96 -2.96 -4.01
N ASP A 22 -16.72 -4.01 -4.80
CA ASP A 22 -16.94 -5.39 -4.41
C ASP A 22 -16.11 -5.79 -3.18
N LYS A 23 -16.81 -6.11 -2.09
CA LYS A 23 -16.15 -6.48 -0.82
C LYS A 23 -15.48 -7.84 -0.89
N GLU A 24 -16.00 -8.76 -1.70
CA GLU A 24 -15.40 -10.08 -1.89
C GLU A 24 -14.04 -9.96 -2.58
N LYS A 25 -13.95 -9.08 -3.57
CA LYS A 25 -12.69 -8.81 -4.27
C LYS A 25 -11.65 -8.21 -3.33
N ARG A 26 -12.10 -7.35 -2.42
CA ARG A 26 -11.25 -6.72 -1.41
C ARG A 26 -10.53 -7.77 -0.56
N ARG A 27 -11.29 -8.72 -0.05
CA ARG A 27 -10.76 -9.81 0.75
C ARG A 27 -9.86 -10.73 -0.07
N LEU A 28 -10.29 -11.06 -1.29
CA LEU A 28 -9.54 -11.94 -2.19
C LEU A 28 -8.16 -11.40 -2.53
N MET A 29 -8.03 -10.09 -2.74
CA MET A 29 -6.74 -9.48 -3.03
C MET A 29 -5.76 -9.69 -1.88
N ALA A 30 -6.23 -9.51 -0.65
CA ALA A 30 -5.40 -9.72 0.54
C ALA A 30 -5.02 -11.19 0.71
N GLU A 31 -5.96 -12.11 0.42
CA GLU A 31 -5.69 -13.55 0.48
C GLU A 31 -4.60 -13.94 -0.51
N ILE A 32 -4.70 -13.45 -1.75
CA ILE A 32 -3.71 -13.76 -2.79
C ILE A 32 -2.33 -13.22 -2.42
N SER A 33 -2.28 -11.99 -1.90
CA SER A 33 -1.02 -11.40 -1.48
C SER A 33 -0.38 -12.18 -0.34
N ALA A 34 -1.19 -12.61 0.64
CA ALA A 34 -0.68 -13.38 1.76
C ALA A 34 -0.05 -14.70 1.31
N GLU A 35 -0.57 -15.30 0.23
CA GLU A 35 -0.03 -16.54 -0.29
C GLU A 35 1.20 -16.33 -1.18
N LEU A 36 1.22 -15.28 -1.99
CA LEU A 36 2.23 -15.11 -3.05
C LEU A 36 3.34 -14.14 -2.73
N ALA A 37 3.07 -13.11 -1.93
CA ALA A 37 4.10 -12.15 -1.50
C ALA A 37 4.71 -12.59 -0.19
N ASP A 38 5.93 -12.14 0.07
CA ASP A 38 6.58 -12.42 1.35
C ASP A 38 6.04 -11.51 2.46
N LEU A 39 5.84 -10.23 2.13
CA LEU A 39 5.28 -9.24 3.05
C LEU A 39 4.22 -8.42 2.32
N THR A 40 3.23 -7.93 3.07
CA THR A 40 2.13 -7.14 2.53
C THR A 40 1.90 -5.90 3.38
N VAL A 41 1.75 -4.74 2.74
CA VAL A 41 1.36 -3.51 3.41
C VAL A 41 0.01 -3.08 2.85
N LEU A 42 -1.01 -3.06 3.71
CA LEU A 42 -2.37 -2.68 3.35
C LEU A 42 -2.57 -1.20 3.65
N THR A 43 -3.07 -0.44 2.66
CA THR A 43 -3.19 1.00 2.80
C THR A 43 -4.40 1.52 2.03
N ALA A 44 -4.53 2.85 1.96
CA ALA A 44 -5.64 3.49 1.27
C ALA A 44 -5.55 3.40 -0.25
N GLU A 45 -6.71 3.23 -0.88
CA GLU A 45 -6.90 3.39 -2.31
C GLU A 45 -8.36 3.82 -2.51
N ASP A 46 -8.58 5.12 -2.77
CA ASP A 46 -9.93 5.67 -2.97
C ASP A 46 -10.99 5.14 -1.98
N PRO A 47 -10.82 5.36 -0.66
CA PRO A 47 -11.82 4.85 0.29
C PRO A 47 -13.20 5.47 0.07
N ARG A 48 -13.28 6.63 -0.57
CA ARG A 48 -14.50 7.38 -0.81
C ARG A 48 -15.23 7.64 0.50
N THR A 49 -16.54 7.40 0.56
CA THR A 49 -17.32 7.64 1.78
C THR A 49 -17.35 6.44 2.74
N GLU A 50 -16.68 5.36 2.37
CA GLU A 50 -16.58 4.19 3.22
C GLU A 50 -15.46 4.38 4.26
N SER A 51 -15.58 3.73 5.42
CA SER A 51 -14.56 3.82 6.46
C SER A 51 -13.28 3.10 6.01
N LEU A 52 -12.17 3.82 5.94
CA LEU A 52 -10.87 3.23 5.59
C LEU A 52 -10.47 2.15 6.60
N SER A 53 -10.70 2.42 7.89
CA SER A 53 -10.40 1.44 8.94
C SER A 53 -11.14 0.12 8.72
N GLU A 54 -12.42 0.19 8.31
CA GLU A 54 -13.21 -1.01 8.03
C GLU A 54 -12.73 -1.73 6.77
N ILE A 55 -12.36 -0.97 5.73
CA ILE A 55 -11.79 -1.55 4.51
C ILE A 55 -10.54 -2.36 4.86
N LEU A 56 -9.64 -1.76 5.62
CA LEU A 56 -8.40 -2.43 6.01
C LEU A 56 -8.64 -3.63 6.92
N SER A 57 -9.66 -3.56 7.79
CA SER A 57 -10.03 -4.70 8.63
C SER A 57 -10.50 -5.90 7.81
N GLU A 58 -11.31 -5.66 6.79
CA GLU A 58 -11.77 -6.72 5.91
C GLU A 58 -10.62 -7.35 5.13
N MET A 59 -9.68 -6.53 4.67
CA MET A 59 -8.48 -7.03 3.99
C MET A 59 -7.61 -7.85 4.95
N ALA A 60 -7.44 -7.36 6.18
CA ALA A 60 -6.66 -8.07 7.19
C ALA A 60 -7.23 -9.45 7.49
N GLU A 61 -8.56 -9.58 7.55
CA GLU A 61 -9.20 -10.88 7.73
C GLU A 61 -8.83 -11.84 6.62
N GLY A 62 -8.80 -11.39 5.37
CA GLY A 62 -8.37 -12.20 4.24
C GLY A 62 -6.93 -12.66 4.37
N ALA A 63 -6.03 -11.76 4.76
CA ALA A 63 -4.63 -12.11 4.97
C ALA A 63 -4.46 -13.14 6.09
N ILE A 64 -5.16 -12.96 7.20
CA ILE A 64 -5.12 -13.89 8.34
C ILE A 64 -5.62 -15.28 7.95
N ASP A 65 -6.67 -15.35 7.16
CA ASP A 65 -7.22 -16.64 6.70
C ASP A 65 -6.22 -17.45 5.88
N LYS A 66 -5.25 -16.80 5.28
CA LYS A 66 -4.21 -17.46 4.47
C LYS A 66 -2.87 -17.52 5.20
N GLY A 67 -2.90 -17.42 6.52
CA GLY A 67 -1.70 -17.62 7.34
C GLY A 67 -0.93 -16.36 7.65
N GLY A 68 -1.43 -15.18 7.25
CA GLY A 68 -0.78 -13.91 7.55
C GLY A 68 -0.82 -13.61 9.04
N ILE A 69 0.23 -12.99 9.55
CA ILE A 69 0.36 -12.60 10.94
C ILE A 69 0.58 -11.09 10.99
N GLU A 70 -0.38 -10.38 11.55
CA GLU A 70 -0.31 -8.92 11.60
C GLU A 70 0.93 -8.47 12.38
N ASN A 71 1.59 -7.46 11.83
CA ASN A 71 2.85 -6.89 12.33
C ASN A 71 4.07 -7.83 12.18
N GLU A 72 3.91 -8.93 11.46
CA GLU A 72 5.03 -9.82 11.13
C GLU A 72 5.11 -10.08 9.62
N THR A 73 3.97 -10.42 8.98
CA THR A 73 3.93 -10.68 7.54
C THR A 73 3.04 -9.68 6.80
N PHE A 74 2.17 -8.97 7.52
CA PHE A 74 1.43 -7.88 6.91
C PHE A 74 1.18 -6.77 7.94
N TRP A 75 0.95 -5.56 7.43
CA TRP A 75 0.70 -4.36 8.25
C TRP A 75 -0.43 -3.55 7.65
N ARG A 76 -1.15 -2.81 8.50
CA ARG A 76 -2.15 -1.83 8.08
C ARG A 76 -1.58 -0.45 8.35
N VAL A 77 -1.40 0.35 7.29
CA VAL A 77 -0.90 1.72 7.39
C VAL A 77 -1.84 2.62 6.60
N GLU A 78 -2.69 3.38 7.28
CA GLU A 78 -3.77 4.14 6.64
C GLU A 78 -3.30 5.17 5.64
N ASP A 79 -2.26 5.93 5.98
CA ASP A 79 -1.72 6.93 5.07
C ASP A 79 -0.83 6.27 4.01
N ARG A 80 -1.19 6.44 2.74
CA ARG A 80 -0.48 5.76 1.66
C ARG A 80 0.98 6.22 1.52
N GLY A 81 1.26 7.51 1.77
CA GLY A 81 2.64 7.99 1.76
C GLY A 81 3.49 7.34 2.84
N GLN A 82 2.96 7.27 4.05
CA GLN A 82 3.63 6.58 5.15
C GLN A 82 3.78 5.08 4.88
N ALA A 83 2.78 4.49 4.23
CA ALA A 83 2.83 3.07 3.87
C ALA A 83 3.97 2.78 2.90
N ILE A 84 4.16 3.65 1.91
CA ILE A 84 5.26 3.50 0.95
C ILE A 84 6.61 3.58 1.67
N LEU A 85 6.77 4.59 2.52
CA LEU A 85 8.01 4.74 3.30
C LEU A 85 8.24 3.51 4.17
N PHE A 86 7.20 3.03 4.83
CA PHE A 86 7.28 1.83 5.68
C PHE A 86 7.72 0.61 4.88
N ALA A 87 7.15 0.41 3.69
CA ALA A 87 7.53 -0.72 2.83
C ALA A 87 9.00 -0.63 2.42
N LEU A 88 9.49 0.57 2.12
CA LEU A 88 10.91 0.77 1.80
C LEU A 88 11.80 0.45 2.99
N GLN A 89 11.37 0.81 4.20
CA GLN A 89 12.12 0.50 5.44
C GLN A 89 12.16 -0.99 5.73
N LEU A 90 11.14 -1.75 5.33
CA LEU A 90 11.13 -3.21 5.47
C LEU A 90 12.08 -3.89 4.49
N ALA A 91 12.35 -3.28 3.35
CA ALA A 91 13.06 -3.92 2.26
C ALA A 91 14.56 -4.01 2.51
N ASN A 92 15.12 -5.15 2.11
CA ASN A 92 16.57 -5.36 2.04
C ASN A 92 17.02 -5.12 0.59
N PRO A 93 18.35 -4.99 0.32
CA PRO A 93 18.83 -4.59 -1.01
C PRO A 93 18.34 -5.41 -2.20
N GLU A 94 18.05 -6.68 -2.01
CA GLU A 94 17.61 -7.54 -3.11
C GLU A 94 16.09 -7.67 -3.20
N ASP A 95 15.35 -7.04 -2.30
CA ASP A 95 13.90 -7.13 -2.28
C ASP A 95 13.27 -6.24 -3.34
N ILE A 96 12.07 -6.61 -3.78
CA ILE A 96 11.25 -5.79 -4.67
C ILE A 96 10.06 -5.28 -3.89
N VAL A 97 9.80 -3.98 -3.97
CA VAL A 97 8.60 -3.34 -3.42
C VAL A 97 7.67 -3.00 -4.57
N LEU A 98 6.47 -3.57 -4.56
CA LEU A 98 5.43 -3.31 -5.56
C LEU A 98 4.40 -2.36 -4.97
N VAL A 99 4.26 -1.18 -5.57
CA VAL A 99 3.24 -0.22 -5.19
C VAL A 99 2.11 -0.35 -6.21
N CYS A 100 1.00 -0.94 -5.78
CA CYS A 100 -0.07 -1.38 -6.68
C CYS A 100 -1.39 -0.68 -6.40
N GLY A 101 -2.25 -0.69 -7.43
CA GLY A 101 -3.64 -0.24 -7.31
C GLY A 101 -3.91 1.10 -7.98
N LYS A 102 -3.08 2.11 -7.73
CA LYS A 102 -3.28 3.42 -8.35
C LYS A 102 -2.70 3.50 -9.76
N GLY A 103 -1.60 2.77 -10.02
CA GLY A 103 -0.98 2.77 -11.34
C GLY A 103 -0.70 4.18 -11.85
N HIS A 104 -1.29 4.53 -13.00
CA HIS A 104 -1.13 5.84 -13.62
C HIS A 104 -2.16 6.88 -13.15
N GLU A 105 -3.06 6.52 -12.27
CA GLU A 105 -4.05 7.46 -11.74
C GLU A 105 -3.37 8.58 -10.96
N GLN A 106 -3.89 9.82 -11.09
CA GLN A 106 -3.26 11.00 -10.52
C GLN A 106 -4.12 11.67 -9.45
N SER A 107 -5.05 10.93 -8.86
CA SER A 107 -5.85 11.43 -7.75
C SER A 107 -6.25 10.29 -6.83
N MET A 108 -6.66 10.65 -5.62
CA MET A 108 -7.19 9.70 -4.64
C MET A 108 -8.42 10.31 -3.98
N CYS A 109 -9.52 9.58 -3.97
CA CYS A 109 -10.81 10.05 -3.46
C CYS A 109 -11.00 9.69 -1.99
N PHE A 110 -11.13 10.72 -1.15
CA PHE A 110 -11.51 10.59 0.25
C PHE A 110 -12.83 11.33 0.45
N GLY A 111 -13.85 10.62 0.94
CA GLY A 111 -15.18 11.17 0.95
C GLY A 111 -15.67 11.39 -0.48
N LYS A 112 -15.93 12.63 -0.83
CA LYS A 112 -16.36 13.02 -2.18
C LYS A 112 -15.33 13.93 -2.86
N ILE A 113 -14.15 14.07 -2.28
CA ILE A 113 -13.10 14.97 -2.76
C ILE A 113 -11.95 14.19 -3.36
N GLU A 114 -11.54 14.58 -4.58
CA GLU A 114 -10.37 14.03 -5.23
C GLU A 114 -9.16 14.85 -4.82
N TYR A 115 -8.18 14.20 -4.21
CA TYR A 115 -6.92 14.82 -3.81
C TYR A 115 -5.85 14.50 -4.86
N PRO A 116 -5.02 15.47 -5.26
CA PRO A 116 -3.91 15.17 -6.18
C PRO A 116 -3.01 14.10 -5.58
N TRP A 117 -2.72 13.09 -6.36
CA TRP A 117 -1.88 11.99 -5.93
C TRP A 117 -1.25 11.31 -7.14
N ASP A 118 0.01 10.94 -7.02
CA ASP A 118 0.71 10.15 -8.04
C ASP A 118 1.66 9.23 -7.29
N ASP A 119 1.46 7.92 -7.43
CA ASP A 119 2.29 6.92 -6.75
C ASP A 119 3.78 7.08 -7.07
N ARG A 120 4.09 7.53 -8.29
CA ARG A 120 5.50 7.72 -8.68
C ARG A 120 6.13 8.88 -7.91
N ILE A 121 5.42 9.98 -7.77
CA ILE A 121 5.89 11.14 -7.00
C ILE A 121 6.00 10.77 -5.53
N ALA A 122 4.98 10.10 -4.99
CA ALA A 122 4.98 9.66 -3.60
C ALA A 122 6.14 8.71 -3.30
N THR A 123 6.41 7.78 -4.23
CA THR A 123 7.51 6.83 -4.08
C THR A 123 8.85 7.54 -4.12
N ARG A 124 9.03 8.53 -5.01
CA ARG A 124 10.27 9.32 -5.04
C ARG A 124 10.45 10.14 -3.78
N ALA A 125 9.36 10.71 -3.24
CA ALA A 125 9.41 11.44 -1.98
C ALA A 125 9.84 10.52 -0.83
N ALA A 126 9.24 9.33 -0.75
CA ALA A 126 9.58 8.34 0.27
C ALA A 126 11.02 7.85 0.13
N LEU A 127 11.48 7.61 -1.09
CA LEU A 127 12.87 7.22 -1.34
C LEU A 127 13.84 8.33 -0.92
N GLY A 128 13.49 9.59 -1.20
CA GLY A 128 14.31 10.73 -0.79
C GLY A 128 14.47 10.79 0.72
N GLU A 129 13.39 10.59 1.45
CA GLU A 129 13.42 10.56 2.91
C GLU A 129 14.22 9.35 3.41
N PHE A 130 13.98 8.18 2.84
CA PHE A 130 14.65 6.94 3.23
C PHE A 130 16.17 7.02 3.00
N LEU A 131 16.58 7.62 1.88
CA LEU A 131 18.00 7.73 1.51
C LEU A 131 18.67 9.01 2.03
N GLY A 132 17.88 9.95 2.56
CA GLY A 132 18.42 11.21 3.07
C GLY A 132 18.90 12.17 2.00
N VAL A 133 18.27 12.19 0.81
CA VAL A 133 18.62 13.10 -0.27
C VAL A 133 17.72 14.33 -0.26
N ASP A 134 18.28 15.50 -0.60
CA ASP A 134 17.58 16.78 -0.46
C ASP A 134 16.75 17.20 -1.67
N ASP A 135 17.01 16.64 -2.84
CA ASP A 135 16.37 17.07 -4.08
C ASP A 135 15.15 16.24 -4.48
N ALA A 136 14.63 15.42 -3.58
CA ALA A 136 13.44 14.64 -3.81
C ALA A 136 12.18 15.53 -3.76
N PRO A 137 11.11 15.16 -4.47
CA PRO A 137 9.85 15.90 -4.38
C PRO A 137 9.23 15.78 -3.00
N GLU A 138 8.32 16.70 -2.68
CA GLU A 138 7.57 16.60 -1.44
C GLU A 138 6.49 15.54 -1.55
N MET A 139 6.18 14.88 -0.43
CA MET A 139 5.11 13.90 -0.38
C MET A 139 3.76 14.60 -0.61
N PRO A 140 2.95 14.17 -1.59
CA PRO A 140 1.64 14.76 -1.80
C PRO A 140 0.76 14.63 -0.55
N TYR A 141 -0.05 15.66 -0.31
CA TYR A 141 -0.94 15.68 0.85
C TYR A 141 -2.12 14.72 0.70
N LEU A 142 -2.45 14.00 1.77
CA LEU A 142 -3.69 13.24 1.91
C LEU A 142 -4.28 13.50 3.29
N PRO A 143 -5.62 13.45 3.44
CA PRO A 143 -6.27 13.68 4.74
C PRO A 143 -5.80 12.73 5.85
N THR A 144 -5.32 11.56 5.49
CA THR A 144 -4.80 10.56 6.44
C THR A 144 -3.55 11.01 7.16
N GLN A 145 -2.85 12.03 6.64
CA GLN A 145 -1.64 12.57 7.28
C GLN A 145 -1.95 13.26 8.61
N GLU A 146 -3.19 13.67 8.82
CA GLU A 146 -3.59 14.42 10.02
C GLU A 146 -3.97 13.50 11.19
N LYS A 147 -3.83 12.22 11.04
CA LYS A 147 -4.17 11.24 12.08
C LYS A 147 -2.96 10.79 12.87
#